data_f2b1667044fbed04b4b7a95b85c70d1f
#
_entry.id   f2b1667044fbed04b4b7a95b85c70d1f
#
_cell.length_a   1.000
_cell.length_b   1.000
_cell.length_c   1.000
_cell.angle_alpha   90.00
_cell.angle_beta   90.00
_cell.angle_gamma   90.00
#
_symmetry.space_group_name_H-M   'P 1'
#
loop_
_entity.id
_entity.type
_entity.pdbx_description
1 polymer ?
#
loop_
_entity_poly.entity_id
_entity_poly.type
_entity_poly.pdbx_seq_one_letter_code
_entity_poly.pdbx_strand_id
1 'polypeptide(L)'
;MLEKVQGMDRRTFLLETAALLALTSCSEPSGKAGMAPMISFKPSGVPVVKRSPRQLLAECNVRPMFMPKSSPLRRRSSRMKPRFITMHNTENPSADAMQHARALNNGALRCNWHYTVDPYVTMQHIPLNETGRHADRGGPGDMYSIGIEMCEKRGQSIVKTFDRAAKLAAYNMYAHDIPLRNVVPHYYWTGKRCPHLLLDNGKPGFKWSWFISRVDYYYRCIS
;
A
#
# COMPACT_ATOMS: atom_id res chain seq x y z
N MET A 1 -36.52 26.19 43.44
CA MET A 1 -36.60 27.19 42.34
C MET A 1 -36.06 26.51 41.10
N LEU A 2 -36.95 26.05 40.23
CA LEU A 2 -36.62 25.40 38.97
C LEU A 2 -36.93 26.39 37.88
N GLU A 3 -35.94 27.03 37.28
CA GLU A 3 -36.14 27.86 36.10
C GLU A 3 -36.19 26.97 34.84
N LYS A 4 -37.29 27.14 34.13
CA LYS A 4 -37.60 26.55 32.83
C LYS A 4 -36.68 27.14 31.76
N VAL A 5 -35.87 26.29 31.11
CA VAL A 5 -35.30 26.60 29.80
C VAL A 5 -36.38 26.37 28.76
N GLN A 6 -36.93 27.45 28.21
CA GLN A 6 -37.87 27.40 27.10
C GLN A 6 -37.20 26.93 25.82
N GLY A 7 -37.88 26.05 25.13
CA GLY A 7 -37.41 25.43 23.90
C GLY A 7 -37.30 26.39 22.72
N MET A 8 -36.23 26.28 22.02
CA MET A 8 -36.00 26.91 20.73
C MET A 8 -36.72 26.07 19.65
N ASP A 9 -37.56 26.71 18.88
CA ASP A 9 -38.39 26.08 17.83
C ASP A 9 -37.49 25.53 16.70
N ARG A 10 -37.75 24.30 16.29
CA ARG A 10 -37.03 23.59 15.20
C ARG A 10 -37.10 24.35 13.85
N ARG A 11 -38.06 25.25 13.66
CA ARG A 11 -38.17 26.03 12.44
C ARG A 11 -37.16 27.17 12.35
N THR A 12 -36.73 27.73 13.48
CA THR A 12 -35.75 28.82 13.52
C THR A 12 -34.34 28.28 13.24
N PHE A 13 -34.05 27.04 13.66
CA PHE A 13 -32.74 26.40 13.39
C PHE A 13 -32.52 26.04 11.91
N LEU A 14 -33.62 25.69 11.18
CA LEU A 14 -33.55 25.38 9.75
C LEU A 14 -33.42 26.60 8.85
N LEU A 15 -33.82 27.77 9.31
CA LEU A 15 -33.72 29.03 8.54
C LEU A 15 -32.32 29.65 8.67
N GLU A 16 -31.66 29.52 9.81
CA GLU A 16 -30.28 30.00 9.97
C GLU A 16 -29.25 29.15 9.23
N THR A 17 -29.46 27.83 9.10
CA THR A 17 -28.58 26.97 8.31
C THR A 17 -28.73 27.12 6.79
N ALA A 18 -29.89 27.57 6.31
CA ALA A 18 -30.09 27.81 4.88
C ALA A 18 -29.48 29.15 4.40
N ALA A 19 -29.31 30.13 5.27
CA ALA A 19 -28.70 31.43 4.94
C ALA A 19 -27.15 31.34 4.84
N LEU A 20 -26.49 30.34 5.47
CA LEU A 20 -25.04 30.17 5.39
C LEU A 20 -24.60 29.40 4.15
N LEU A 21 -25.51 28.73 3.44
CA LEU A 21 -25.20 27.95 2.23
C LEU A 21 -25.31 28.78 0.93
N ALA A 22 -25.73 30.02 1.01
CA ALA A 22 -25.92 30.88 -0.17
C ALA A 22 -24.75 31.84 -0.47
N LEU A 23 -23.67 31.83 0.32
CA LEU A 23 -22.55 32.78 0.16
C LEU A 23 -21.20 32.12 -0.21
N THR A 24 -21.15 30.83 -0.59
CA THR A 24 -19.94 30.16 -1.10
C THR A 24 -20.06 29.75 -2.57
N SER A 25 -20.77 30.52 -3.34
CA SER A 25 -20.78 30.42 -4.79
C SER A 25 -20.03 31.63 -5.35
N CYS A 26 -18.72 31.58 -5.34
CA CYS A 26 -17.89 32.39 -6.24
C CYS A 26 -16.46 31.90 -6.25
N SER A 27 -15.99 31.68 -7.46
CA SER A 27 -14.63 31.39 -7.89
C SER A 27 -14.18 29.94 -7.73
N GLU A 28 -14.49 29.14 -8.75
CA GLU A 28 -13.56 28.10 -9.15
C GLU A 28 -12.21 28.77 -9.41
N PRO A 29 -11.13 28.35 -8.72
CA PRO A 29 -9.82 28.61 -9.24
C PRO A 29 -9.70 27.70 -10.46
N SER A 30 -9.71 28.31 -11.67
CA SER A 30 -9.21 27.71 -12.89
C SER A 30 -7.69 27.53 -12.79
N GLY A 31 -7.26 26.83 -11.78
CA GLY A 31 -5.97 26.21 -11.68
C GLY A 31 -6.18 24.79 -12.16
N LYS A 32 -5.82 24.49 -13.41
CA LYS A 32 -5.44 23.14 -13.82
C LYS A 32 -4.51 22.63 -12.71
N ALA A 33 -5.03 21.78 -11.81
CA ALA A 33 -4.19 20.98 -10.94
C ALA A 33 -3.28 20.23 -11.91
N GLY A 34 -2.06 20.73 -12.07
CA GLY A 34 -1.07 20.11 -12.90
C GLY A 34 -0.94 18.70 -12.36
N MET A 35 -1.45 17.72 -13.07
CA MET A 35 -1.03 16.35 -12.87
C MET A 35 0.47 16.40 -12.78
N ALA A 36 1.03 16.08 -11.60
CA ALA A 36 2.47 15.91 -11.48
C ALA A 36 2.90 15.09 -12.68
N PRO A 37 3.95 15.49 -13.41
CA PRO A 37 4.30 14.86 -14.67
C PRO A 37 4.36 13.36 -14.40
N MET A 38 3.44 12.61 -15.02
CA MET A 38 3.53 11.16 -15.02
C MET A 38 4.84 10.89 -15.73
N ILE A 39 5.86 10.49 -14.95
CA ILE A 39 7.14 10.14 -15.51
C ILE A 39 6.85 9.04 -16.52
N SER A 40 6.91 9.39 -17.80
CA SER A 40 6.72 8.44 -18.89
C SER A 40 7.89 7.47 -18.84
N PHE A 41 7.72 6.42 -18.07
CA PHE A 41 8.68 5.32 -18.02
C PHE A 41 8.37 4.42 -19.22
N LYS A 42 9.13 4.54 -20.27
CA LYS A 42 9.15 3.55 -21.36
C LYS A 42 10.16 2.47 -20.98
N PRO A 43 9.72 1.28 -20.53
CA PRO A 43 10.64 0.23 -20.06
C PRO A 43 11.58 -0.27 -21.14
N SER A 44 11.16 -0.23 -22.41
CA SER A 44 11.87 -0.78 -23.57
C SER A 44 13.06 0.03 -24.09
N GLY A 45 13.37 1.18 -23.48
CA GLY A 45 14.45 2.05 -23.96
C GLY A 45 15.41 2.54 -22.87
N VAL A 46 15.17 2.21 -21.59
CA VAL A 46 16.06 2.62 -20.50
C VAL A 46 17.21 1.61 -20.37
N PRO A 47 18.48 2.04 -20.46
CA PRO A 47 19.62 1.15 -20.26
C PRO A 47 19.54 0.50 -18.90
N VAL A 48 19.72 -0.83 -18.85
CA VAL A 48 19.75 -1.58 -17.61
C VAL A 48 21.09 -1.36 -16.92
N VAL A 49 21.07 -0.70 -15.77
CA VAL A 49 22.25 -0.53 -14.93
C VAL A 49 22.39 -1.76 -14.04
N LYS A 50 23.38 -2.62 -14.32
CA LYS A 50 23.60 -3.84 -13.53
C LYS A 50 23.98 -3.50 -12.10
N ARG A 51 23.40 -4.25 -11.17
CA ARG A 51 23.58 -4.17 -9.71
C ARG A 51 23.68 -5.57 -9.13
N SER A 52 24.32 -5.72 -8.00
CA SER A 52 24.17 -6.98 -7.24
C SER A 52 22.80 -7.02 -6.54
N PRO A 53 22.22 -8.22 -6.32
CA PRO A 53 20.99 -8.35 -5.52
C PRO A 53 21.11 -7.71 -4.14
N ARG A 54 22.31 -7.79 -3.54
CA ARG A 54 22.61 -7.15 -2.24
C ARG A 54 22.50 -5.62 -2.29
N GLN A 55 22.98 -5.00 -3.37
CA GLN A 55 22.84 -3.54 -3.54
C GLN A 55 21.38 -3.14 -3.68
N LEU A 56 20.59 -3.87 -4.47
CA LEU A 56 19.16 -3.58 -4.63
C LEU A 56 18.41 -3.74 -3.28
N LEU A 57 18.71 -4.78 -2.52
CA LEU A 57 18.12 -4.99 -1.18
C LEU A 57 18.52 -3.85 -0.22
N ALA A 58 19.76 -3.39 -0.24
CA ALA A 58 20.21 -2.27 0.59
C ALA A 58 19.43 -0.99 0.29
N GLU A 59 19.08 -0.72 -0.98
CA GLU A 59 18.24 0.41 -1.37
C GLU A 59 16.80 0.30 -0.83
N CYS A 60 16.31 -0.92 -0.56
CA CYS A 60 15.00 -1.12 0.07
C CYS A 60 14.99 -0.73 1.55
N ASN A 61 16.16 -0.62 2.21
CA ASN A 61 16.30 -0.30 3.63
C ASN A 61 15.37 -1.15 4.52
N VAL A 62 15.47 -2.49 4.37
CA VAL A 62 14.63 -3.42 5.13
C VAL A 62 15.05 -3.47 6.58
N ARG A 63 14.09 -3.23 7.48
CA ARG A 63 14.25 -3.30 8.93
C ARG A 63 13.27 -4.32 9.51
N PRO A 64 13.73 -5.42 10.10
CA PRO A 64 12.85 -6.38 10.72
C PRO A 64 12.27 -5.82 12.03
N MET A 65 10.95 -5.92 12.17
CA MET A 65 10.21 -5.73 13.42
C MET A 65 9.12 -6.81 13.44
N PHE A 66 9.56 -8.05 13.75
CA PHE A 66 8.68 -9.19 13.69
C PHE A 66 7.61 -9.14 14.79
N MET A 67 6.40 -9.45 14.40
CA MET A 67 5.30 -9.70 15.35
C MET A 67 5.71 -10.81 16.33
N PRO A 68 5.36 -10.69 17.63
CA PRO A 68 5.61 -11.76 18.59
C PRO A 68 4.97 -13.08 18.15
N LYS A 69 5.65 -14.20 18.35
CA LYS A 69 5.08 -15.54 18.09
C LYS A 69 3.83 -15.83 18.92
N SER A 70 3.69 -15.18 20.05
CA SER A 70 2.50 -15.22 20.92
C SER A 70 1.29 -14.48 20.33
N SER A 71 1.50 -13.60 19.34
CA SER A 71 0.39 -12.89 18.68
C SER A 71 -0.62 -13.87 18.08
N PRO A 72 -1.93 -13.71 18.33
CA PRO A 72 -2.96 -14.61 17.78
C PRO A 72 -2.93 -14.73 16.26
N LEU A 73 -2.55 -13.66 15.56
CA LEU A 73 -2.44 -13.67 14.11
C LEU A 73 -1.24 -14.51 13.66
N ARG A 74 -0.06 -14.31 14.27
CA ARG A 74 1.14 -15.05 13.88
C ARG A 74 1.09 -16.53 14.32
N ARG A 75 0.43 -16.86 15.46
CA ARG A 75 0.23 -18.26 15.86
C ARG A 75 -0.57 -19.09 14.87
N ARG A 76 -1.38 -18.45 14.04
CA ARG A 76 -2.18 -19.11 12.98
C ARG A 76 -1.42 -19.20 11.66
N SER A 77 -0.21 -18.66 11.57
CA SER A 77 0.64 -18.76 10.38
C SER A 77 1.16 -20.18 10.22
N SER A 78 1.08 -20.70 9.01
CA SER A 78 1.65 -21.98 8.60
C SER A 78 2.98 -21.75 7.87
N ARG A 79 3.74 -22.82 7.62
CA ARG A 79 4.93 -22.75 6.79
C ARG A 79 4.54 -22.41 5.34
N MET A 80 5.23 -21.46 4.74
CA MET A 80 5.01 -21.01 3.37
C MET A 80 6.26 -21.20 2.51
N LYS A 81 6.06 -21.62 1.24
CA LYS A 81 7.01 -21.40 0.16
C LYS A 81 6.41 -20.37 -0.78
N PRO A 82 6.96 -19.15 -0.85
CA PRO A 82 6.36 -18.07 -1.66
C PRO A 82 6.32 -18.44 -3.15
N ARG A 83 5.22 -18.15 -3.80
CA ARG A 83 4.99 -18.35 -5.24
C ARG A 83 4.45 -17.08 -5.92
N PHE A 84 3.96 -16.14 -5.11
CA PHE A 84 3.39 -14.87 -5.55
C PHE A 84 3.91 -13.72 -4.67
N ILE A 85 3.78 -12.52 -5.20
CA ILE A 85 3.92 -11.27 -4.44
C ILE A 85 2.63 -10.50 -4.63
N THR A 86 1.92 -10.18 -3.53
CA THR A 86 0.68 -9.40 -3.58
C THR A 86 0.94 -7.98 -3.11
N MET A 87 0.60 -7.03 -3.98
CA MET A 87 0.75 -5.62 -3.72
C MET A 87 -0.54 -5.02 -3.17
N HIS A 88 -0.41 -4.19 -2.13
CA HIS A 88 -1.52 -3.48 -1.47
C HIS A 88 -1.21 -2.00 -1.30
N ASN A 89 -2.23 -1.17 -1.10
CA ASN A 89 -2.11 0.13 -0.44
C ASN A 89 -2.70 0.04 0.97
N THR A 90 -2.08 0.74 1.92
CA THR A 90 -2.51 0.73 3.32
C THR A 90 -3.88 1.39 3.53
N GLU A 91 -4.38 2.17 2.56
CA GLU A 91 -5.61 2.96 2.66
C GLU A 91 -5.62 3.84 3.95
N ASN A 92 -4.43 4.22 4.42
CA ASN A 92 -4.26 4.98 5.66
C ASN A 92 -3.35 6.20 5.44
N PRO A 93 -3.93 7.40 5.22
CA PRO A 93 -3.17 8.61 4.98
C PRO A 93 -2.50 9.20 6.23
N SER A 94 -2.65 8.57 7.39
CA SER A 94 -2.12 9.07 8.66
C SER A 94 -0.89 8.29 9.16
N ALA A 95 -0.61 7.10 8.61
CA ALA A 95 0.43 6.22 9.13
C ALA A 95 1.53 5.90 8.10
N ASP A 96 2.78 5.88 8.57
CA ASP A 96 3.96 5.39 7.85
C ASP A 96 4.26 3.92 8.16
N ALA A 97 5.32 3.39 7.57
CA ALA A 97 5.68 1.98 7.73
C ALA A 97 5.98 1.60 9.19
N MET A 98 6.62 2.49 9.96
CA MET A 98 6.92 2.25 11.37
C MET A 98 5.64 2.22 12.23
N GLN A 99 4.69 3.12 11.95
CA GLN A 99 3.42 3.15 12.69
C GLN A 99 2.59 1.90 12.42
N HIS A 100 2.56 1.38 11.18
CA HIS A 100 1.95 0.09 10.87
C HIS A 100 2.65 -1.08 11.57
N ALA A 101 3.99 -1.07 11.64
CA ALA A 101 4.74 -2.09 12.37
C ALA A 101 4.38 -2.13 13.85
N ARG A 102 4.26 -0.96 14.48
CA ARG A 102 3.82 -0.86 15.89
C ARG A 102 2.38 -1.37 16.08
N ALA A 103 1.47 -1.01 15.17
CA ALA A 103 0.08 -1.45 15.23
C ALA A 103 -0.06 -2.98 15.09
N LEU A 104 0.74 -3.62 14.23
CA LEU A 104 0.81 -5.07 14.12
C LEU A 104 1.34 -5.72 15.41
N ASN A 105 2.42 -5.18 15.97
CA ASN A 105 3.03 -5.73 17.19
C ASN A 105 2.14 -5.58 18.42
N ASN A 106 1.36 -4.51 18.51
CA ASN A 106 0.42 -4.26 19.61
C ASN A 106 -0.91 -5.01 19.46
N GLY A 107 -1.10 -5.77 18.38
CA GLY A 107 -2.33 -6.51 18.14
C GLY A 107 -3.54 -5.65 17.77
N ALA A 108 -3.33 -4.39 17.38
CA ALA A 108 -4.40 -3.45 17.01
C ALA A 108 -5.08 -3.82 15.67
N LEU A 109 -4.46 -4.69 14.86
CA LEU A 109 -4.95 -5.08 13.55
C LEU A 109 -5.48 -6.52 13.56
N ARG A 110 -6.40 -6.82 12.63
CA ARG A 110 -7.03 -8.15 12.48
C ARG A 110 -6.47 -8.97 11.33
N CYS A 111 -5.49 -8.44 10.63
CA CYS A 111 -4.77 -9.07 9.52
C CYS A 111 -3.27 -8.83 9.70
N ASN A 112 -2.45 -9.59 8.99
CA ASN A 112 -1.00 -9.40 8.98
C ASN A 112 -0.46 -9.66 7.57
N TRP A 113 0.70 -9.07 7.30
CA TRP A 113 1.39 -9.14 6.02
C TRP A 113 2.90 -9.09 6.24
N HIS A 114 3.68 -9.27 5.17
CA HIS A 114 5.12 -9.44 5.28
C HIS A 114 5.87 -8.12 5.38
N TYR A 115 5.51 -7.14 4.56
CA TYR A 115 6.21 -5.87 4.47
C TYR A 115 5.28 -4.67 4.42
N THR A 116 5.67 -3.59 5.10
CA THR A 116 5.12 -2.25 4.85
C THR A 116 6.23 -1.35 4.35
N VAL A 117 5.97 -0.65 3.26
CA VAL A 117 6.95 0.21 2.55
C VAL A 117 6.48 1.66 2.59
N ASP A 118 7.38 2.57 2.94
CA ASP A 118 7.22 4.01 2.76
C ASP A 118 8.42 4.60 1.98
N PRO A 119 8.50 5.94 1.74
CA PRO A 119 9.62 6.52 0.99
C PRO A 119 11.00 6.32 1.61
N TYR A 120 11.08 5.96 2.89
CA TYR A 120 12.32 5.97 3.67
C TYR A 120 12.76 4.58 4.11
N VAL A 121 11.81 3.69 4.40
CA VAL A 121 12.07 2.39 5.02
C VAL A 121 11.08 1.33 4.56
N THR A 122 11.51 0.08 4.63
CA THR A 122 10.67 -1.11 4.54
C THR A 122 10.68 -1.82 5.89
N MET A 123 9.52 -1.94 6.53
CA MET A 123 9.38 -2.71 7.77
C MET A 123 8.96 -4.14 7.43
N GLN A 124 9.69 -5.14 7.96
CA GLN A 124 9.34 -6.55 7.82
C GLN A 124 8.69 -7.07 9.11
N HIS A 125 7.48 -7.65 9.00
CA HIS A 125 6.62 -7.99 10.15
C HIS A 125 6.58 -9.47 10.48
N ILE A 126 6.71 -10.33 9.48
CA ILE A 126 6.78 -11.79 9.62
C ILE A 126 7.85 -12.36 8.69
N PRO A 127 8.45 -13.52 9.03
CA PRO A 127 9.36 -14.23 8.13
C PRO A 127 8.67 -14.64 6.83
N LEU A 128 9.40 -14.67 5.71
CA LEU A 128 8.84 -15.00 4.39
C LEU A 128 8.44 -16.46 4.22
N ASN A 129 8.86 -17.32 5.12
CA ASN A 129 8.46 -18.72 5.16
C ASN A 129 7.26 -18.98 6.10
N GLU A 130 6.59 -17.93 6.56
CA GLU A 130 5.32 -17.99 7.32
C GLU A 130 4.20 -17.33 6.50
N THR A 131 2.99 -17.91 6.52
CA THR A 131 1.83 -17.36 5.81
C THR A 131 1.33 -16.05 6.44
N GLY A 132 0.91 -15.09 5.61
CA GLY A 132 0.19 -13.90 6.04
C GLY A 132 -1.34 -14.08 5.96
N ARG A 133 -2.09 -13.08 6.43
CA ARG A 133 -3.55 -12.98 6.28
C ARG A 133 -3.89 -11.61 5.72
N HIS A 134 -3.70 -11.43 4.41
CA HIS A 134 -3.79 -10.12 3.75
C HIS A 134 -4.57 -10.11 2.44
N ALA A 135 -4.86 -11.30 1.85
CA ALA A 135 -5.34 -11.35 0.47
C ALA A 135 -6.74 -11.93 0.31
N ASP A 136 -7.02 -13.15 0.81
CA ASP A 136 -8.23 -13.91 0.46
C ASP A 136 -8.78 -14.80 1.59
N ARG A 137 -8.58 -14.38 2.84
CA ARG A 137 -9.15 -15.02 4.04
C ARG A 137 -8.75 -16.49 4.23
N GLY A 138 -7.50 -16.82 3.91
CA GLY A 138 -6.94 -18.17 4.05
C GLY A 138 -6.89 -18.95 2.73
N GLY A 139 -7.19 -18.34 1.63
CA GLY A 139 -7.04 -18.92 0.29
C GLY A 139 -5.59 -18.87 -0.25
N PRO A 140 -5.41 -19.14 -1.55
CA PRO A 140 -4.08 -19.20 -2.17
C PRO A 140 -3.26 -17.90 -2.04
N GLY A 141 -3.92 -16.75 -1.99
CA GLY A 141 -3.26 -15.44 -1.80
C GLY A 141 -2.60 -15.32 -0.44
N ASP A 142 -3.24 -15.81 0.63
CA ASP A 142 -2.65 -15.87 1.98
C ASP A 142 -1.62 -16.99 2.09
N MET A 143 -1.88 -18.15 1.45
CA MET A 143 -1.08 -19.36 1.60
C MET A 143 0.25 -19.34 0.84
N TYR A 144 0.35 -18.58 -0.27
CA TYR A 144 1.50 -18.65 -1.18
C TYR A 144 2.05 -17.29 -1.57
N SER A 145 1.62 -16.19 -0.95
CA SER A 145 2.00 -14.84 -1.38
C SER A 145 2.72 -14.04 -0.30
N ILE A 146 3.78 -13.37 -0.71
CA ILE A 146 4.40 -12.30 0.09
C ILE A 146 3.54 -11.05 -0.05
N GLY A 147 2.90 -10.60 1.03
CA GLY A 147 2.13 -9.35 1.05
C GLY A 147 3.02 -8.13 1.27
N ILE A 148 2.91 -7.14 0.40
CA ILE A 148 3.62 -5.86 0.49
C ILE A 148 2.60 -4.72 0.51
N GLU A 149 2.52 -4.02 1.64
CA GLU A 149 1.68 -2.84 1.84
C GLU A 149 2.46 -1.56 1.53
N MET A 150 1.96 -0.73 0.64
CA MET A 150 2.53 0.54 0.25
C MET A 150 1.83 1.68 1.00
N CYS A 151 2.58 2.42 1.83
CA CYS A 151 2.06 3.56 2.57
C CYS A 151 1.68 4.72 1.65
N GLU A 152 0.64 5.44 2.04
CA GLU A 152 0.14 6.65 1.37
C GLU A 152 -0.01 7.82 2.35
N LYS A 153 0.86 7.88 3.35
CA LYS A 153 0.83 8.92 4.38
C LYS A 153 0.93 10.31 3.76
N ARG A 154 0.04 11.22 4.19
CA ARG A 154 0.04 12.63 3.76
C ARG A 154 1.40 13.27 4.01
N GLY A 155 1.87 14.08 3.07
CA GLY A 155 3.18 14.73 3.12
C GLY A 155 4.35 13.84 2.72
N GLN A 156 4.13 12.55 2.43
CA GLN A 156 5.14 11.64 1.89
C GLN A 156 4.98 11.44 0.38
N SER A 157 6.09 11.16 -0.31
CA SER A 157 6.08 10.93 -1.75
C SER A 157 5.62 9.52 -2.09
N ILE A 158 4.41 9.39 -2.62
CA ILE A 158 3.87 8.10 -3.07
C ILE A 158 4.73 7.48 -4.20
N VAL A 159 5.31 8.30 -5.07
CA VAL A 159 6.19 7.82 -6.15
C VAL A 159 7.44 7.15 -5.59
N LYS A 160 8.05 7.71 -4.54
CA LYS A 160 9.20 7.08 -3.86
C LYS A 160 8.79 5.79 -3.13
N THR A 161 7.57 5.74 -2.56
CA THR A 161 7.02 4.50 -1.98
C THR A 161 6.90 3.41 -3.05
N PHE A 162 6.29 3.71 -4.19
CA PHE A 162 6.15 2.77 -5.30
C PHE A 162 7.51 2.31 -5.87
N ASP A 163 8.47 3.22 -5.97
CA ASP A 163 9.82 2.90 -6.44
C ASP A 163 10.51 1.89 -5.51
N ARG A 164 10.47 2.15 -4.20
CA ARG A 164 11.01 1.21 -3.19
C ARG A 164 10.28 -0.12 -3.19
N ALA A 165 8.95 -0.12 -3.30
CA ALA A 165 8.14 -1.32 -3.37
C ALA A 165 8.45 -2.16 -4.63
N ALA A 166 8.70 -1.50 -5.77
CA ALA A 166 9.10 -2.18 -7.00
C ALA A 166 10.49 -2.83 -6.87
N LYS A 167 11.46 -2.15 -6.22
CA LYS A 167 12.78 -2.74 -5.90
C LYS A 167 12.64 -3.95 -5.00
N LEU A 168 11.81 -3.85 -3.95
CA LEU A 168 11.57 -4.95 -3.01
C LEU A 168 10.90 -6.13 -3.70
N ALA A 169 9.90 -5.90 -4.55
CA ALA A 169 9.26 -6.94 -5.34
C ALA A 169 10.27 -7.64 -6.26
N ALA A 170 11.07 -6.88 -7.00
CA ALA A 170 12.11 -7.42 -7.87
C ALA A 170 13.14 -8.26 -7.11
N TYR A 171 13.57 -7.81 -5.93
CA TYR A 171 14.46 -8.61 -5.08
C TYR A 171 13.81 -9.92 -4.62
N ASN A 172 12.54 -9.88 -4.20
CA ASN A 172 11.84 -11.10 -3.78
C ASN A 172 11.56 -12.05 -4.96
N MET A 173 11.31 -11.54 -6.17
CA MET A 173 11.27 -12.36 -7.39
C MET A 173 12.58 -13.16 -7.55
N TYR A 174 13.72 -12.48 -7.48
CA TYR A 174 15.04 -13.10 -7.60
C TYR A 174 15.30 -14.11 -6.47
N ALA A 175 15.06 -13.73 -5.22
CA ALA A 175 15.39 -14.53 -4.05
C ALA A 175 14.51 -15.80 -3.90
N HIS A 176 13.34 -15.83 -4.51
CA HIS A 176 12.36 -16.92 -4.38
C HIS A 176 11.92 -17.53 -5.72
N ASP A 177 12.59 -17.21 -6.82
CA ASP A 177 12.26 -17.69 -8.18
C ASP A 177 10.79 -17.38 -8.58
N ILE A 178 10.28 -16.24 -8.18
CA ILE A 178 8.91 -15.82 -8.48
C ILE A 178 8.89 -15.11 -9.84
N PRO A 179 8.15 -15.62 -10.85
CA PRO A 179 8.09 -14.96 -12.15
C PRO A 179 7.29 -13.64 -12.08
N LEU A 180 7.60 -12.70 -12.97
CA LEU A 180 6.96 -11.38 -13.01
C LEU A 180 5.42 -11.43 -13.06
N ARG A 181 4.85 -12.40 -13.80
CA ARG A 181 3.39 -12.62 -13.88
C ARG A 181 2.73 -12.93 -12.54
N ASN A 182 3.51 -13.34 -11.54
CA ASN A 182 3.05 -13.67 -10.19
C ASN A 182 3.22 -12.48 -9.21
N VAL A 183 3.67 -11.32 -9.69
CA VAL A 183 3.51 -10.05 -8.97
C VAL A 183 2.12 -9.51 -9.31
N VAL A 184 1.21 -9.59 -8.35
CA VAL A 184 -0.22 -9.36 -8.58
C VAL A 184 -0.79 -8.29 -7.63
N PRO A 185 -1.82 -7.54 -8.04
CA PRO A 185 -2.56 -6.68 -7.14
C PRO A 185 -3.47 -7.54 -6.25
N HIS A 186 -3.86 -7.07 -5.07
CA HIS A 186 -4.88 -7.74 -4.24
C HIS A 186 -6.17 -8.01 -5.05
N TYR A 187 -6.49 -7.13 -5.98
CA TYR A 187 -7.60 -7.30 -6.93
C TYR A 187 -7.63 -8.69 -7.60
N TYR A 188 -6.47 -9.27 -7.89
CA TYR A 188 -6.33 -10.59 -8.53
C TYR A 188 -7.04 -11.71 -7.75
N TRP A 189 -7.02 -11.66 -6.41
CA TRP A 189 -7.56 -12.72 -5.58
C TRP A 189 -9.07 -12.60 -5.34
N THR A 190 -9.56 -11.39 -5.14
CA THR A 190 -10.94 -11.18 -4.64
C THR A 190 -11.73 -10.10 -5.39
N GLY A 191 -11.11 -9.43 -6.35
CA GLY A 191 -11.72 -8.26 -6.99
C GLY A 191 -11.73 -6.99 -6.11
N LYS A 192 -11.13 -7.04 -4.90
CA LYS A 192 -11.00 -5.85 -4.04
C LYS A 192 -10.24 -4.77 -4.79
N ARG A 193 -10.72 -3.51 -4.72
CA ARG A 193 -10.09 -2.34 -5.35
C ARG A 193 -8.78 -1.93 -4.63
N CYS A 194 -7.80 -2.85 -4.63
CA CYS A 194 -6.51 -2.69 -3.95
C CYS A 194 -5.39 -3.29 -4.84
N PRO A 195 -4.26 -2.60 -5.01
CA PRO A 195 -3.89 -1.27 -4.48
C PRO A 195 -4.59 -0.15 -5.28
N HIS A 196 -5.48 0.62 -4.63
CA HIS A 196 -6.38 1.55 -5.31
C HIS A 196 -5.65 2.65 -6.10
N LEU A 197 -4.47 3.10 -5.64
CA LEU A 197 -3.66 4.12 -6.31
C LEU A 197 -2.99 3.62 -7.60
N LEU A 198 -2.88 2.30 -7.77
CA LEU A 198 -2.32 1.65 -8.97
C LEU A 198 -3.41 1.03 -9.86
N LEU A 199 -4.68 1.30 -9.61
CA LEU A 199 -5.78 0.84 -10.43
C LEU A 199 -6.40 2.00 -11.21
N ASP A 200 -6.86 1.71 -12.42
CA ASP A 200 -7.63 2.63 -13.26
C ASP A 200 -9.10 2.25 -13.16
N ASN A 201 -9.93 3.18 -12.67
CA ASN A 201 -11.36 2.93 -12.43
C ASN A 201 -11.63 1.65 -11.60
N GLY A 202 -10.72 1.34 -10.65
CA GLY A 202 -10.84 0.21 -9.73
C GLY A 202 -10.40 -1.14 -10.30
N LYS A 203 -9.79 -1.19 -11.48
CA LYS A 203 -9.27 -2.39 -12.15
C LYS A 203 -7.82 -2.21 -12.57
N PRO A 204 -7.02 -3.29 -12.68
CA PRO A 204 -5.69 -3.21 -13.27
C PRO A 204 -5.75 -2.67 -14.69
N GLY A 205 -4.94 -1.63 -14.96
CA GLY A 205 -4.88 -0.95 -16.24
C GLY A 205 -3.49 -0.32 -16.45
N PHE A 206 -3.45 0.91 -16.95
CA PHE A 206 -2.20 1.61 -17.27
C PHE A 206 -1.30 1.81 -16.03
N LYS A 207 -1.85 2.25 -14.89
CA LYS A 207 -1.08 2.48 -13.66
C LYS A 207 -0.46 1.19 -13.14
N TRP A 208 -1.21 0.09 -13.18
CA TRP A 208 -0.69 -1.22 -12.80
C TRP A 208 0.43 -1.67 -13.75
N SER A 209 0.23 -1.55 -15.06
CA SER A 209 1.23 -1.88 -16.08
C SER A 209 2.50 -1.04 -15.91
N TRP A 210 2.35 0.25 -15.59
CA TRP A 210 3.48 1.11 -15.25
C TRP A 210 4.27 0.59 -14.04
N PHE A 211 3.59 0.21 -12.96
CA PHE A 211 4.24 -0.35 -11.77
C PHE A 211 4.98 -1.65 -12.08
N ILE A 212 4.35 -2.58 -12.79
CA ILE A 212 4.95 -3.86 -13.21
C ILE A 212 6.18 -3.62 -14.10
N SER A 213 6.16 -2.63 -14.97
CA SER A 213 7.32 -2.30 -15.80
C SER A 213 8.53 -1.80 -14.98
N ARG A 214 8.27 -1.15 -13.83
CA ARG A 214 9.34 -0.78 -12.88
C ARG A 214 9.89 -2.00 -12.14
N VAL A 215 9.03 -2.92 -11.73
CA VAL A 215 9.45 -4.20 -11.13
C VAL A 215 10.35 -4.98 -12.10
N ASP A 216 9.92 -5.12 -13.36
CA ASP A 216 10.69 -5.76 -14.43
C ASP A 216 12.07 -5.09 -14.65
N TYR A 217 12.09 -3.77 -14.69
CA TYR A 217 13.34 -3.03 -14.82
C TYR A 217 14.33 -3.38 -13.70
N TYR A 218 13.90 -3.33 -12.44
CA TYR A 218 14.76 -3.66 -11.30
C TYR A 218 15.17 -5.13 -11.27
N TYR A 219 14.27 -6.03 -11.67
CA TYR A 219 14.61 -7.44 -11.81
C TYR A 219 15.71 -7.65 -12.85
N ARG A 220 15.62 -7.05 -14.02
CA ARG A 220 16.68 -7.10 -15.05
C ARG A 220 18.00 -6.45 -14.59
N CYS A 221 17.98 -5.56 -13.61
CA CYS A 221 19.21 -4.99 -13.04
C CYS A 221 20.02 -6.03 -12.24
N ILE A 222 19.38 -7.06 -11.69
CA ILE A 222 20.00 -8.04 -10.75
C ILE A 222 19.99 -9.49 -11.26
N SER A 223 19.31 -9.75 -12.38
CA SER A 223 19.27 -11.08 -13.04
C SER A 223 20.29 -11.23 -14.15
#